data_bb82fea9f0c3ebc19ae8dedeb51c61b4
#
_entry.id   bb82fea9f0c3ebc19ae8dedeb51c61b4
#
_cell.length_a   1.000
_cell.length_b   1.000
_cell.length_c   1.000
_cell.angle_alpha   90.00
_cell.angle_beta   90.00
_cell.angle_gamma   90.00
#
_symmetry.space_group_name_H-M   'P 1'
#
loop_
_entity.id
_entity.type
_entity.pdbx_description
1 polymer ?
#
loop_
_entity_poly.entity_id
_entity_poly.type
_entity_poly.pdbx_seq_one_letter_code
_entity_poly.pdbx_strand_id
1 'polypeptide(L)'
;MMKNTIDNEKKWKVLSSEYLFRRPWLTARKDVVQLPDGRVNPEYYILEYPDWVNVIALTKDGRMILGRQYRPGLGNTCYEIPCGVIEEGETPLEAAKRELLEETGYAGGDWREWMTLSPNPSTSTNLTHSFLVTGVEKISGQHLDATEDIEVSLHPQEYVLELLQNNQILQALMAAPLWKYFYGLK
;
A
#
# COMPACT_ATOMS: atom_id res chain seq x y z
N MET A 1 10.41 -4.94 -21.66
CA MET A 1 10.38 -3.92 -20.58
C MET A 1 9.83 -2.63 -21.18
N MET A 2 8.60 -2.27 -20.89
CA MET A 2 8.12 -0.91 -21.16
C MET A 2 8.85 0.03 -20.20
N LYS A 3 9.65 0.96 -20.77
CA LYS A 3 10.19 2.06 -19.98
C LYS A 3 8.99 2.90 -19.52
N ASN A 4 8.79 3.04 -18.22
CA ASN A 4 7.91 4.07 -17.66
C ASN A 4 8.50 5.43 -18.04
N THR A 5 8.16 5.93 -19.21
CA THR A 5 8.43 7.31 -19.58
C THR A 5 7.41 8.17 -18.87
N ILE A 6 7.82 8.78 -17.76
CA ILE A 6 7.03 9.85 -17.14
C ILE A 6 6.97 10.98 -18.17
N ASP A 7 5.81 11.16 -18.78
CA ASP A 7 5.54 12.27 -19.68
C ASP A 7 5.36 13.54 -18.85
N ASN A 8 6.26 14.49 -18.99
CA ASN A 8 6.23 15.77 -18.29
C ASN A 8 5.69 16.93 -19.15
N GLU A 9 5.11 16.65 -20.33
CA GLU A 9 4.63 17.70 -21.25
C GLU A 9 3.56 18.61 -20.63
N LYS A 10 2.79 18.09 -19.66
CA LYS A 10 1.73 18.84 -18.94
C LYS A 10 2.09 19.16 -17.50
N LYS A 11 3.39 19.21 -17.17
CA LYS A 11 3.84 19.49 -15.79
C LYS A 11 3.38 20.87 -15.33
N TRP A 12 2.73 20.91 -14.17
CA TRP A 12 2.37 22.15 -13.49
C TRP A 12 3.58 22.70 -12.74
N LYS A 13 3.64 24.02 -12.63
CA LYS A 13 4.69 24.71 -11.89
C LYS A 13 4.16 25.11 -10.51
N VAL A 14 4.85 24.67 -9.45
CA VAL A 14 4.59 25.18 -8.10
C VAL A 14 5.21 26.56 -7.99
N LEU A 15 4.38 27.57 -7.68
CA LEU A 15 4.79 28.97 -7.51
C LEU A 15 5.15 29.27 -6.05
N SER A 16 4.39 28.70 -5.11
CA SER A 16 4.66 28.78 -3.67
C SER A 16 3.99 27.63 -2.93
N SER A 17 4.48 27.33 -1.74
CA SER A 17 3.93 26.29 -0.85
C SER A 17 3.83 26.85 0.57
N GLU A 18 2.73 26.52 1.25
CA GLU A 18 2.47 26.80 2.65
C GLU A 18 2.11 25.52 3.36
N TYR A 19 2.90 25.14 4.38
CA TYR A 19 2.57 23.97 5.21
C TYR A 19 1.49 24.32 6.21
N LEU A 20 0.37 23.64 6.15
CA LEU A 20 -0.76 23.81 7.07
C LEU A 20 -0.49 23.13 8.41
N PHE A 21 0.08 21.94 8.35
CA PHE A 21 0.62 21.21 9.51
C PHE A 21 1.60 20.12 9.08
N ARG A 22 2.46 19.74 10.03
CA ARG A 22 3.38 18.59 9.91
C ARG A 22 3.23 17.74 11.16
N ARG A 23 2.83 16.46 10.96
CA ARG A 23 2.69 15.47 12.02
C ARG A 23 3.31 14.15 11.56
N PRO A 24 3.69 13.24 12.47
CA PRO A 24 4.32 11.97 12.09
C PRO A 24 3.54 11.18 11.02
N TRP A 25 2.21 11.18 11.11
CA TRP A 25 1.34 10.39 10.24
C TRP A 25 0.64 11.19 9.14
N LEU A 26 0.83 12.50 9.09
CA LEU A 26 0.21 13.36 8.10
C LEU A 26 0.89 14.71 8.03
N THR A 27 1.44 15.02 6.87
CA THR A 27 1.87 16.36 6.50
C THR A 27 0.95 16.89 5.40
N ALA A 28 0.39 18.07 5.59
CA ALA A 28 -0.43 18.73 4.59
C ALA A 28 0.10 20.11 4.25
N ARG A 29 0.16 20.42 2.94
CA ARG A 29 0.51 21.72 2.43
C ARG A 29 -0.51 22.22 1.41
N LYS A 30 -0.57 23.53 1.27
CA LYS A 30 -1.31 24.24 0.23
C LYS A 30 -0.31 24.82 -0.76
N ASP A 31 -0.45 24.48 -2.02
CA ASP A 31 0.39 24.99 -3.11
C ASP A 31 -0.40 26.01 -3.96
N VAL A 32 0.28 27.05 -4.40
CA VAL A 32 -0.15 27.86 -5.55
C VAL A 32 0.52 27.27 -6.78
N VAL A 33 -0.27 26.86 -7.76
CA VAL A 33 0.25 26.15 -8.94
C VAL A 33 -0.16 26.83 -10.23
N GLN A 34 0.72 26.82 -11.24
CA GLN A 34 0.45 27.31 -12.57
C GLN A 34 0.32 26.12 -13.56
N LEU A 35 -0.78 26.10 -14.29
CA LEU A 35 -1.04 25.13 -15.33
C LEU A 35 -0.20 25.43 -16.59
N PRO A 36 -0.04 24.47 -17.52
CA PRO A 36 0.73 24.69 -18.76
C PRO A 36 0.20 25.82 -19.65
N ASP A 37 -1.08 26.12 -19.57
CA ASP A 37 -1.73 27.21 -20.32
C ASP A 37 -1.61 28.59 -19.65
N GLY A 38 -0.89 28.67 -18.52
CA GLY A 38 -0.65 29.90 -17.78
C GLY A 38 -1.69 30.23 -16.69
N ARG A 39 -2.83 29.54 -16.64
CA ARG A 39 -3.81 29.71 -15.56
C ARG A 39 -3.18 29.37 -14.22
N VAL A 40 -3.54 30.10 -13.17
CA VAL A 40 -3.08 29.87 -11.80
C VAL A 40 -4.22 29.30 -10.97
N ASN A 41 -3.95 28.19 -10.28
CA ASN A 41 -4.80 27.72 -9.20
C ASN A 41 -4.15 28.14 -7.87
N PRO A 42 -4.79 29.03 -7.10
CA PRO A 42 -4.22 29.60 -5.88
C PRO A 42 -4.29 28.66 -4.67
N GLU A 43 -5.00 27.53 -4.80
CA GLU A 43 -5.26 26.65 -3.68
C GLU A 43 -5.34 25.19 -4.13
N TYR A 44 -4.21 24.47 -4.03
CA TYR A 44 -4.10 23.05 -4.34
C TYR A 44 -3.50 22.30 -3.14
N TYR A 45 -4.24 21.34 -2.60
CA TYR A 45 -3.82 20.65 -1.39
C TYR A 45 -3.04 19.36 -1.70
N ILE A 46 -1.89 19.22 -1.04
CA ILE A 46 -1.00 18.06 -1.13
C ILE A 46 -0.86 17.43 0.25
N LEU A 47 -0.96 16.10 0.28
CA LEU A 47 -0.69 15.26 1.44
C LEU A 47 0.63 14.54 1.21
N GLU A 48 1.58 14.76 2.11
CA GLU A 48 2.90 14.12 2.06
C GLU A 48 2.90 12.94 3.03
N TYR A 49 3.15 11.77 2.49
CA TYR A 49 3.32 10.51 3.21
C TYR A 49 4.63 9.85 2.80
N PRO A 50 5.25 9.04 3.67
CA PRO A 50 6.25 8.07 3.24
C PRO A 50 5.65 7.06 2.27
N ASP A 51 6.48 6.39 1.50
CA ASP A 51 6.02 5.27 0.66
C ASP A 51 5.54 4.10 1.52
N TRP A 52 4.67 3.28 0.95
CA TRP A 52 4.07 2.12 1.60
C TRP A 52 4.43 0.84 0.89
N VAL A 53 4.32 -0.27 1.63
CA VAL A 53 4.41 -1.62 1.09
C VAL A 53 3.13 -2.39 1.36
N ASN A 54 2.82 -3.37 0.51
CA ASN A 54 1.89 -4.44 0.83
C ASN A 54 2.35 -5.78 0.22
N VAL A 55 1.90 -6.89 0.81
CA VAL A 55 2.42 -8.22 0.50
C VAL A 55 1.29 -9.22 0.28
N ILE A 56 1.21 -9.77 -0.93
CA ILE A 56 0.46 -11.01 -1.18
C ILE A 56 1.34 -12.16 -0.70
N ALA A 57 1.02 -12.75 0.45
CA ALA A 57 1.82 -13.80 1.07
C ALA A 57 1.10 -15.14 1.02
N LEU A 58 1.76 -16.14 0.43
CA LEU A 58 1.28 -17.52 0.33
C LEU A 58 2.15 -18.46 1.16
N THR A 59 1.51 -19.22 2.02
CA THR A 59 2.16 -20.30 2.78
C THR A 59 2.61 -21.45 1.87
N LYS A 60 3.43 -22.38 2.40
CA LYS A 60 3.87 -23.57 1.65
C LYS A 60 2.72 -24.45 1.16
N ASP A 61 1.62 -24.47 1.89
CA ASP A 61 0.40 -25.21 1.50
C ASP A 61 -0.56 -24.38 0.63
N GLY A 62 -0.13 -23.20 0.16
CA GLY A 62 -0.83 -22.36 -0.81
C GLY A 62 -1.93 -21.50 -0.25
N ARG A 63 -2.11 -21.42 1.07
CA ARG A 63 -3.07 -20.49 1.70
C ARG A 63 -2.54 -19.07 1.70
N MET A 64 -3.44 -18.10 1.52
CA MET A 64 -3.13 -16.68 1.56
C MET A 64 -3.30 -16.13 2.98
N ILE A 65 -2.36 -15.30 3.40
CA ILE A 65 -2.39 -14.61 4.70
C ILE A 65 -3.21 -13.33 4.54
N LEU A 66 -4.23 -13.16 5.38
CA LEU A 66 -4.98 -11.91 5.50
C LEU A 66 -4.97 -11.43 6.96
N GLY A 67 -4.95 -10.12 7.13
CA GLY A 67 -5.25 -9.43 8.36
C GLY A 67 -6.69 -8.91 8.38
N ARG A 68 -7.26 -8.76 9.57
CA ARG A 68 -8.50 -7.99 9.80
C ARG A 68 -8.20 -6.90 10.80
N GLN A 69 -8.47 -5.66 10.43
CA GLN A 69 -8.19 -4.49 11.25
C GLN A 69 -9.31 -3.46 11.13
N TYR A 70 -9.66 -2.81 12.25
CA TYR A 70 -10.59 -1.68 12.23
C TYR A 70 -9.91 -0.44 11.65
N ARG A 71 -10.54 0.16 10.64
CA ARG A 71 -10.05 1.38 9.99
C ARG A 71 -10.97 2.56 10.31
N PRO A 72 -10.57 3.46 11.23
CA PRO A 72 -11.41 4.58 11.68
C PRO A 72 -11.91 5.47 10.54
N GLY A 73 -11.12 5.67 9.48
CA GLY A 73 -11.51 6.46 8.32
C GLY A 73 -12.72 5.90 7.57
N LEU A 74 -12.87 4.57 7.53
CA LEU A 74 -14.03 3.88 6.95
C LEU A 74 -15.09 3.55 8.00
N GLY A 75 -14.76 3.60 9.30
CA GLY A 75 -15.65 3.18 10.39
C GLY A 75 -15.98 1.68 10.34
N ASN A 76 -15.09 0.85 9.80
CA ASN A 76 -15.36 -0.57 9.57
C ASN A 76 -14.09 -1.43 9.76
N THR A 77 -14.30 -2.73 10.05
CA THR A 77 -13.24 -3.73 10.06
C THR A 77 -13.06 -4.29 8.65
N CYS A 78 -11.84 -4.20 8.13
CA CYS A 78 -11.51 -4.56 6.76
C CYS A 78 -10.62 -5.80 6.69
N TYR A 79 -10.79 -6.59 5.61
CA TYR A 79 -9.78 -7.56 5.20
C TYR A 79 -8.67 -6.86 4.43
N GLU A 80 -7.44 -7.16 4.78
CA GLU A 80 -6.25 -6.57 4.21
C GLU A 80 -5.15 -7.63 4.01
N ILE A 81 -4.28 -7.43 3.02
CA ILE A 81 -3.00 -8.13 2.96
C ILE A 81 -2.00 -7.40 3.86
N PRO A 82 -0.98 -8.05 4.41
CA PRO A 82 0.05 -7.40 5.24
C PRO A 82 0.62 -6.16 4.58
N CYS A 83 0.75 -5.06 5.34
CA CYS A 83 1.14 -3.77 4.78
C CYS A 83 1.68 -2.82 5.84
N GLY A 84 2.51 -1.88 5.43
CA GLY A 84 2.98 -0.82 6.31
C GLY A 84 3.80 0.25 5.61
N VAL A 85 4.50 1.03 6.41
CA VAL A 85 5.30 2.18 5.98
C VAL A 85 6.74 1.73 5.68
N ILE A 86 7.35 2.32 4.65
CA ILE A 86 8.80 2.22 4.43
C ILE A 86 9.47 3.22 5.36
N GLU A 87 10.29 2.72 6.28
CA GLU A 87 11.04 3.55 7.21
C GLU A 87 12.28 4.18 6.56
N GLU A 88 12.82 5.20 7.21
CA GLU A 88 14.01 5.90 6.70
C GLU A 88 15.20 4.94 6.60
N GLY A 89 15.77 4.82 5.41
CA GLY A 89 16.92 3.95 5.12
C GLY A 89 16.56 2.54 4.67
N GLU A 90 15.28 2.14 4.72
CA GLU A 90 14.84 0.84 4.21
C GLU A 90 14.63 0.87 2.69
N THR A 91 14.95 -0.24 2.06
CA THR A 91 14.42 -0.54 0.71
C THR A 91 12.97 -1.03 0.81
N PRO A 92 12.15 -0.89 -0.26
CA PRO A 92 10.78 -1.42 -0.25
C PRO A 92 10.70 -2.92 0.08
N LEU A 93 11.68 -3.72 -0.35
CA LEU A 93 11.70 -5.16 -0.06
C LEU A 93 12.03 -5.45 1.41
N GLU A 94 12.92 -4.68 2.03
CA GLU A 94 13.24 -4.81 3.46
C GLU A 94 12.01 -4.47 4.30
N ALA A 95 11.34 -3.34 4.03
CA ALA A 95 10.08 -2.96 4.67
C ALA A 95 9.01 -4.04 4.51
N ALA A 96 8.81 -4.58 3.31
CA ALA A 96 7.83 -5.63 3.06
C ALA A 96 8.10 -6.91 3.87
N LYS A 97 9.37 -7.27 4.04
CA LYS A 97 9.77 -8.44 4.86
C LYS A 97 9.56 -8.19 6.35
N ARG A 98 9.89 -6.98 6.82
CA ARG A 98 9.70 -6.58 8.23
C ARG A 98 8.22 -6.58 8.57
N GLU A 99 7.38 -5.89 7.79
CA GLU A 99 5.93 -5.79 8.00
C GLU A 99 5.25 -7.17 7.99
N LEU A 100 5.60 -8.05 7.02
CA LEU A 100 5.05 -9.40 7.00
C LEU A 100 5.39 -10.15 8.30
N LEU A 101 6.62 -10.03 8.79
CA LEU A 101 7.05 -10.71 10.01
C LEU A 101 6.36 -10.12 11.25
N GLU A 102 6.33 -8.79 11.38
CA GLU A 102 5.77 -8.09 12.53
C GLU A 102 4.26 -8.31 12.66
N GLU A 103 3.52 -8.09 11.56
CA GLU A 103 2.07 -8.23 11.57
C GLU A 103 1.60 -9.68 11.67
N THR A 104 2.37 -10.65 11.13
CA THR A 104 1.84 -12.01 10.96
C THR A 104 2.66 -13.11 11.64
N GLY A 105 3.93 -12.87 11.91
CA GLY A 105 4.88 -13.87 12.37
C GLY A 105 5.38 -14.82 11.27
N TYR A 106 5.07 -14.52 9.99
CA TYR A 106 5.52 -15.32 8.85
C TYR A 106 6.75 -14.68 8.18
N ALA A 107 7.66 -15.53 7.67
CA ALA A 107 8.86 -15.10 6.96
C ALA A 107 9.36 -16.15 5.94
N GLY A 108 10.49 -15.83 5.27
CA GLY A 108 11.10 -16.68 4.24
C GLY A 108 10.40 -16.54 2.89
N GLY A 109 10.40 -17.64 2.13
CA GLY A 109 9.76 -17.71 0.83
C GLY A 109 10.50 -17.03 -0.32
N ASP A 110 9.93 -17.17 -1.53
CA ASP A 110 10.45 -16.63 -2.77
C ASP A 110 9.72 -15.30 -3.10
N TRP A 111 10.47 -14.19 -3.04
CA TRP A 111 9.96 -12.84 -3.19
C TRP A 111 10.10 -12.32 -4.62
N ARG A 112 9.06 -11.60 -5.09
CA ARG A 112 9.14 -10.83 -6.33
C ARG A 112 8.37 -9.51 -6.21
N GLU A 113 8.88 -8.47 -6.85
CA GLU A 113 8.13 -7.24 -7.07
C GLU A 113 6.88 -7.55 -7.87
N TRP A 114 5.75 -6.97 -7.45
CA TRP A 114 4.47 -7.28 -8.07
C TRP A 114 3.91 -6.10 -8.85
N MET A 115 3.77 -4.96 -8.21
CA MET A 115 3.37 -3.70 -8.86
C MET A 115 3.66 -2.50 -7.96
N THR A 116 3.66 -1.31 -8.58
CA THR A 116 3.74 -0.04 -7.86
C THR A 116 2.53 0.80 -8.23
N LEU A 117 1.89 1.38 -7.23
CA LEU A 117 0.65 2.15 -7.35
C LEU A 117 0.79 3.50 -6.66
N SER A 118 0.07 4.51 -7.16
CA SER A 118 -0.19 5.74 -6.41
C SER A 118 -1.51 5.59 -5.65
N PRO A 119 -1.55 5.87 -4.34
CA PRO A 119 -2.79 5.84 -3.56
C PRO A 119 -3.85 6.81 -4.07
N ASN A 120 -3.41 8.04 -4.32
CA ASN A 120 -4.24 9.11 -4.88
C ASN A 120 -3.34 10.13 -5.59
N PRO A 121 -3.12 10.01 -6.90
CA PRO A 121 -2.18 10.87 -7.63
C PRO A 121 -2.60 12.34 -7.67
N SER A 122 -3.84 12.67 -7.30
CA SER A 122 -4.29 14.06 -7.24
C SER A 122 -3.76 14.79 -6.02
N THR A 123 -3.55 14.11 -4.90
CA THR A 123 -3.24 14.77 -3.63
C THR A 123 -2.08 14.15 -2.88
N SER A 124 -1.83 12.84 -3.02
CA SER A 124 -0.81 12.13 -2.26
C SER A 124 0.52 12.06 -3.02
N THR A 125 1.63 12.23 -2.31
CA THR A 125 2.98 12.22 -2.92
C THR A 125 3.60 10.84 -2.96
N ASN A 126 3.11 9.91 -2.14
CA ASN A 126 3.71 8.60 -1.95
C ASN A 126 3.27 7.56 -2.98
N LEU A 127 4.06 6.50 -3.06
CA LEU A 127 3.76 5.28 -3.79
C LEU A 127 3.51 4.13 -2.83
N THR A 128 2.85 3.08 -3.33
CA THR A 128 2.72 1.78 -2.66
C THR A 128 3.39 0.71 -3.50
N HIS A 129 4.36 0.03 -2.92
CA HIS A 129 5.12 -1.05 -3.53
C HIS A 129 4.52 -2.39 -3.10
N SER A 130 3.92 -3.10 -4.03
CA SER A 130 3.32 -4.42 -3.78
C SER A 130 4.32 -5.53 -4.09
N PHE A 131 4.37 -6.53 -3.22
CA PHE A 131 5.17 -7.73 -3.40
C PHE A 131 4.29 -8.97 -3.41
N LEU A 132 4.78 -10.01 -4.07
CA LEU A 132 4.25 -11.37 -3.97
C LEU A 132 5.34 -12.26 -3.39
N VAL A 133 5.01 -13.00 -2.34
CA VAL A 133 5.89 -14.01 -1.76
C VAL A 133 5.17 -15.34 -1.69
N THR A 134 5.90 -16.43 -2.01
CA THR A 134 5.37 -17.79 -1.96
C THR A 134 6.24 -18.67 -1.05
N GLY A 135 5.60 -19.58 -0.31
CA GLY A 135 6.32 -20.53 0.54
C GLY A 135 6.76 -19.97 1.90
N VAL A 136 6.07 -18.95 2.42
CA VAL A 136 6.35 -18.42 3.76
C VAL A 136 5.95 -19.40 4.86
N GLU A 137 6.65 -19.32 5.99
CA GLU A 137 6.41 -20.14 7.18
C GLU A 137 6.25 -19.28 8.42
N LYS A 138 5.43 -19.74 9.36
CA LYS A 138 5.30 -19.08 10.65
C LYS A 138 6.52 -19.38 11.51
N ILE A 139 7.28 -18.36 11.88
CA ILE A 139 8.52 -18.48 12.67
C ILE A 139 8.44 -17.79 14.03
N SER A 140 7.45 -16.91 14.25
CA SER A 140 7.26 -16.19 15.51
C SER A 140 5.77 -15.89 15.79
N GLY A 141 5.51 -15.24 16.92
CA GLY A 141 4.26 -14.50 17.15
C GLY A 141 4.23 -13.19 16.38
N GLN A 142 3.13 -12.45 16.51
CA GLN A 142 3.01 -11.07 16.06
C GLN A 142 3.82 -10.14 16.98
N HIS A 143 4.35 -9.07 16.41
CA HIS A 143 5.06 -7.99 17.12
C HIS A 143 4.44 -6.65 16.68
N LEU A 144 3.19 -6.45 17.07
CA LEU A 144 2.40 -5.28 16.67
C LEU A 144 2.83 -4.03 17.45
N ASP A 145 2.69 -2.89 16.81
CA ASP A 145 2.82 -1.59 17.45
C ASP A 145 1.71 -1.38 18.50
N ALA A 146 1.95 -0.50 19.48
CA ALA A 146 1.04 -0.28 20.62
C ALA A 146 -0.38 0.18 20.21
N THR A 147 -0.56 0.64 18.97
CA THR A 147 -1.84 1.12 18.42
C THR A 147 -2.42 0.19 17.36
N GLU A 148 -1.80 -0.95 17.12
CA GLU A 148 -2.25 -1.94 16.15
C GLU A 148 -3.05 -3.07 16.82
N ASP A 149 -4.13 -3.43 16.16
CA ASP A 149 -5.00 -4.56 16.56
C ASP A 149 -5.37 -5.33 15.27
N ILE A 150 -4.55 -6.32 14.93
CA ILE A 150 -4.64 -7.09 13.69
C ILE A 150 -4.91 -8.56 14.01
N GLU A 151 -6.05 -9.06 13.58
CA GLU A 151 -6.39 -10.48 13.59
C GLU A 151 -5.87 -11.15 12.30
N VAL A 152 -4.90 -12.05 12.43
CA VAL A 152 -4.32 -12.77 11.27
C VAL A 152 -5.03 -14.10 11.03
N SER A 153 -5.37 -14.37 9.78
CA SER A 153 -6.02 -15.60 9.34
C SER A 153 -5.46 -16.12 8.02
N LEU A 154 -5.57 -17.43 7.81
CA LEU A 154 -5.14 -18.13 6.61
C LEU A 154 -6.34 -18.61 5.82
N HIS A 155 -6.41 -18.26 4.56
CA HIS A 155 -7.54 -18.58 3.71
C HIS A 155 -7.14 -19.32 2.43
N PRO A 156 -7.99 -20.25 1.96
CA PRO A 156 -7.89 -20.74 0.58
C PRO A 156 -7.97 -19.56 -0.41
N GLN A 157 -7.25 -19.65 -1.51
CA GLN A 157 -7.22 -18.58 -2.51
C GLN A 157 -8.59 -18.30 -3.10
N GLU A 158 -9.42 -19.33 -3.26
CA GLU A 158 -10.79 -19.22 -3.75
C GLU A 158 -11.65 -18.34 -2.84
N TYR A 159 -11.47 -18.45 -1.51
CA TYR A 159 -12.17 -17.59 -0.56
C TYR A 159 -11.76 -16.13 -0.68
N VAL A 160 -10.47 -15.86 -0.88
CA VAL A 160 -9.98 -14.48 -1.09
C VAL A 160 -10.51 -13.90 -2.41
N LEU A 161 -10.60 -14.72 -3.45
CA LEU A 161 -11.25 -14.31 -4.71
C LEU A 161 -12.74 -13.98 -4.50
N GLU A 162 -13.45 -14.79 -3.70
CA GLU A 162 -14.85 -14.53 -3.34
C GLU A 162 -15.00 -13.20 -2.56
N LEU A 163 -14.11 -12.91 -1.59
CA LEU A 163 -14.08 -11.63 -0.88
C LEU A 163 -13.91 -10.43 -1.84
N LEU A 164 -13.02 -10.56 -2.83
CA LEU A 164 -12.82 -9.53 -3.86
C LEU A 164 -14.07 -9.34 -4.73
N GLN A 165 -14.65 -10.44 -5.23
CA GLN A 165 -15.84 -10.41 -6.09
C GLN A 165 -17.05 -9.80 -5.40
N ASN A 166 -17.17 -10.00 -4.10
CA ASN A 166 -18.24 -9.47 -3.25
C ASN A 166 -17.92 -8.09 -2.63
N ASN A 167 -16.85 -7.41 -3.10
CA ASN A 167 -16.41 -6.10 -2.61
C ASN A 167 -16.18 -6.07 -1.09
N GLN A 168 -15.67 -7.14 -0.50
CA GLN A 168 -15.34 -7.19 0.93
C GLN A 168 -13.91 -6.75 1.23
N ILE A 169 -13.06 -6.63 0.21
CA ILE A 169 -11.74 -5.99 0.28
C ILE A 169 -11.89 -4.59 -0.31
N LEU A 170 -12.19 -3.61 0.55
CA LEU A 170 -12.61 -2.27 0.13
C LEU A 170 -11.45 -1.36 -0.27
N GLN A 171 -10.26 -1.55 0.30
CA GLN A 171 -9.13 -0.69 0.03
C GLN A 171 -8.55 -0.98 -1.36
N ALA A 172 -8.52 0.03 -2.23
CA ALA A 172 -8.05 -0.11 -3.61
C ALA A 172 -6.61 -0.62 -3.71
N LEU A 173 -5.73 -0.19 -2.79
CA LEU A 173 -4.32 -0.63 -2.74
C LEU A 173 -4.17 -2.11 -2.36
N MET A 174 -5.17 -2.72 -1.73
CA MET A 174 -5.23 -4.16 -1.45
C MET A 174 -5.90 -4.92 -2.59
N ALA A 175 -7.00 -4.38 -3.10
CA ALA A 175 -7.79 -5.02 -4.15
C ALA A 175 -7.03 -5.10 -5.49
N ALA A 176 -6.33 -4.03 -5.89
CA ALA A 176 -5.66 -4.00 -7.20
C ALA A 176 -4.55 -5.06 -7.36
N PRO A 177 -3.59 -5.24 -6.43
CA PRO A 177 -2.59 -6.30 -6.52
C PRO A 177 -3.20 -7.70 -6.45
N LEU A 178 -4.26 -7.91 -5.68
CA LEU A 178 -4.98 -9.17 -5.61
C LEU A 178 -5.74 -9.48 -6.92
N TRP A 179 -6.41 -8.50 -7.52
CA TRP A 179 -7.01 -8.68 -8.84
C TRP A 179 -5.98 -9.04 -9.91
N LYS A 180 -4.81 -8.37 -9.91
CA LYS A 180 -3.70 -8.73 -10.81
C LYS A 180 -3.22 -10.17 -10.57
N TYR A 181 -3.16 -10.61 -9.31
CA TYR A 181 -2.79 -11.98 -8.95
C TYR A 181 -3.78 -12.99 -9.55
N PHE A 182 -5.06 -12.85 -9.27
CA PHE A 182 -6.08 -13.79 -9.76
C PHE A 182 -6.33 -13.73 -11.27
N TYR A 183 -6.13 -12.57 -11.90
CA TYR A 183 -6.18 -12.45 -13.36
C TYR A 183 -5.01 -13.17 -14.04
N GLY A 184 -3.83 -13.12 -13.45
CA GLY A 184 -2.61 -13.77 -13.99
C GLY A 184 -2.58 -15.29 -13.83
N LEU A 185 -3.53 -15.87 -13.09
CA LEU A 185 -3.69 -17.33 -12.96
C LEU A 185 -4.60 -17.93 -14.06
N LYS A 186 -5.23 -17.10 -14.90
CA LYS A 186 -6.01 -17.53 -16.06
C LYS A 186 -5.11 -17.69 -17.27
#